data_c8a6e93daefd1dd1281781566667eff9
#
_entry.id   c8a6e93daefd1dd1281781566667eff9
#
_cell.length_a   1.000
_cell.length_b   1.000
_cell.length_c   1.000
_cell.angle_alpha   90.00
_cell.angle_beta   90.00
_cell.angle_gamma   90.00
#
_symmetry.space_group_name_H-M   'P 1'
#
loop_
_entity.id
_entity.type
_entity.pdbx_description
1 polymer ?
#
loop_
_entity_poly.entity_id
_entity_poly.type
_entity_poly.pdbx_seq_one_letter_code
_entity_poly.pdbx_strand_id
1 'polypeptide(L)'
;MYAQDQARIERWCKNPDKLLTVGVMVLLSIRMHWTGVGNQMASVRELGVDSPCLWGWKLAGYKYLRKHRVALYRHVKAYRDGKTYLDDLMREFLKVPGLGMAKAGFMCQLLVGDAGCLDMHNIERFGLDTNVWRIPNLKDTDKQVAAVDDKISLYLHLCEMCGGSECLWDEWCEVLNDKVGTFTSADDVSRRHWIYLLDIPGDE
;
A
#
# COMPACT_ATOMS: atom_id res chain seq x y z
N MET A 1 18.86 1.40 -3.83
CA MET A 1 17.83 0.53 -4.43
C MET A 1 16.44 1.15 -4.28
N TYR A 2 16.06 1.52 -3.10
CA TYR A 2 14.82 2.20 -2.78
C TYR A 2 14.60 3.53 -3.53
N ALA A 3 15.61 4.39 -3.61
CA ALA A 3 15.48 5.70 -4.28
C ALA A 3 15.09 5.60 -5.78
N GLN A 4 15.56 4.57 -6.48
CA GLN A 4 15.18 4.34 -7.89
C GLN A 4 13.72 3.90 -8.01
N ASP A 5 13.28 3.03 -7.11
CA ASP A 5 11.90 2.55 -7.09
C ASP A 5 10.96 3.71 -6.71
N GLN A 6 11.33 4.51 -5.72
CA GLN A 6 10.57 5.68 -5.31
C GLN A 6 10.42 6.71 -6.44
N ALA A 7 11.51 7.07 -7.11
CA ALA A 7 11.46 8.00 -8.23
C ALA A 7 10.58 7.50 -9.38
N ARG A 8 10.51 6.18 -9.56
CA ARG A 8 9.66 5.53 -10.56
C ARG A 8 8.18 5.59 -10.15
N ILE A 9 7.86 5.24 -8.90
CA ILE A 9 6.52 5.33 -8.35
C ILE A 9 6.02 6.78 -8.40
N GLU A 10 6.84 7.75 -8.05
CA GLU A 10 6.48 9.17 -8.11
C GLU A 10 6.12 9.64 -9.52
N ARG A 11 6.80 9.11 -10.55
CA ARG A 11 6.43 9.41 -11.94
C ARG A 11 5.06 8.86 -12.31
N TRP A 12 4.71 7.67 -11.80
CA TRP A 12 3.43 7.04 -12.11
C TRP A 12 2.27 7.57 -11.28
N CYS A 13 2.53 8.01 -10.05
CA CYS A 13 1.50 8.53 -9.16
C CYS A 13 1.16 10.00 -9.39
N LYS A 14 1.24 10.49 -10.65
CA LYS A 14 1.01 11.90 -10.97
C LYS A 14 -0.45 12.29 -11.18
N ASN A 15 -1.34 11.31 -11.23
CA ASN A 15 -2.75 11.57 -11.46
C ASN A 15 -3.65 10.58 -10.68
N PRO A 16 -4.96 10.87 -10.56
CA PRO A 16 -5.89 10.03 -9.81
C PRO A 16 -6.03 8.59 -10.32
N ASP A 17 -5.84 8.35 -11.61
CA ASP A 17 -6.01 7.02 -12.19
C ASP A 17 -4.79 6.13 -11.88
N LYS A 18 -3.60 6.71 -11.82
CA LYS A 18 -2.41 6.02 -11.32
C LYS A 18 -2.51 5.72 -9.83
N LEU A 19 -3.04 6.62 -9.00
CA LEU A 19 -3.35 6.32 -7.60
C LEU A 19 -4.34 5.15 -7.51
N LEU A 20 -5.37 5.12 -8.35
CA LEU A 20 -6.31 3.99 -8.40
C LEU A 20 -5.58 2.69 -8.70
N THR A 21 -4.68 2.66 -9.68
CA THR A 21 -3.87 1.49 -10.04
C THR A 21 -3.06 0.98 -8.85
N VAL A 22 -2.35 1.88 -8.15
CA VAL A 22 -1.59 1.55 -6.93
C VAL A 22 -2.53 0.99 -5.85
N GLY A 23 -3.65 1.66 -5.59
CA GLY A 23 -4.61 1.22 -4.57
C GLY A 23 -5.21 -0.15 -4.87
N VAL A 24 -5.51 -0.43 -6.14
CA VAL A 24 -5.99 -1.75 -6.58
C VAL A 24 -4.92 -2.83 -6.38
N MET A 25 -3.68 -2.55 -6.74
CA MET A 25 -2.56 -3.47 -6.50
C MET A 25 -2.41 -3.80 -5.01
N VAL A 26 -2.40 -2.78 -4.15
CA VAL A 26 -2.33 -2.98 -2.69
C VAL A 26 -3.50 -3.80 -2.18
N LEU A 27 -4.72 -3.51 -2.64
CA LEU A 27 -5.93 -4.23 -2.27
C LEU A 27 -5.87 -5.71 -2.69
N LEU A 28 -5.40 -6.00 -3.91
CA LEU A 28 -5.28 -7.36 -4.43
C LEU A 28 -4.18 -8.15 -3.72
N SER A 29 -3.11 -7.49 -3.26
CA SER A 29 -2.01 -8.14 -2.53
C SER A 29 -2.41 -8.70 -1.17
N ILE A 30 -3.58 -8.32 -0.63
CA ILE A 30 -4.03 -8.80 0.67
C ILE A 30 -4.40 -10.28 0.61
N ARG A 31 -3.74 -11.10 1.46
CA ARG A 31 -3.94 -12.56 1.53
C ARG A 31 -3.70 -13.28 0.19
N MET A 32 -2.77 -12.76 -0.60
CA MET A 32 -2.38 -13.36 -1.87
C MET A 32 -0.89 -13.63 -1.89
N HIS A 33 -0.52 -14.71 -2.56
CA HIS A 33 0.86 -14.91 -2.92
C HIS A 33 1.26 -13.84 -3.94
N TRP A 34 2.40 -13.24 -3.74
CA TRP A 34 2.84 -12.09 -4.51
C TRP A 34 2.82 -12.32 -6.04
N THR A 35 3.26 -13.48 -6.49
CA THR A 35 3.27 -13.86 -7.92
C THR A 35 1.87 -13.86 -8.58
N GLY A 36 0.81 -13.98 -7.79
CA GLY A 36 -0.58 -13.96 -8.29
C GLY A 36 -1.14 -12.56 -8.53
N VAL A 37 -0.50 -11.51 -7.98
CA VAL A 37 -1.04 -10.13 -8.04
C VAL A 37 -1.12 -9.64 -9.48
N GLY A 38 -0.13 -9.94 -10.33
CA GLY A 38 -0.10 -9.53 -11.73
C GLY A 38 -1.29 -10.02 -12.53
N ASN A 39 -1.60 -11.31 -12.40
CA ASN A 39 -2.76 -11.90 -13.09
C ASN A 39 -4.09 -11.30 -12.60
N GLN A 40 -4.18 -10.99 -11.30
CA GLN A 40 -5.37 -10.33 -10.75
C GLN A 40 -5.50 -8.88 -11.24
N MET A 41 -4.39 -8.14 -11.33
CA MET A 41 -4.37 -6.80 -11.91
C MET A 41 -4.85 -6.81 -13.37
N ALA A 42 -4.35 -7.74 -14.18
CA ALA A 42 -4.79 -7.91 -15.58
C ALA A 42 -6.29 -8.20 -15.66
N SER A 43 -6.81 -9.12 -14.82
CA SER A 43 -8.23 -9.43 -14.77
C SER A 43 -9.09 -8.22 -14.36
N VAL A 44 -8.65 -7.46 -13.35
CA VAL A 44 -9.40 -6.25 -12.92
C VAL A 44 -9.37 -5.17 -14.00
N ARG A 45 -8.28 -5.06 -14.76
CA ARG A 45 -8.18 -4.12 -15.88
C ARG A 45 -9.18 -4.48 -16.98
N GLU A 46 -9.24 -5.75 -17.36
CA GLU A 46 -10.10 -6.23 -18.46
C GLU A 46 -11.57 -6.20 -18.07
N LEU A 47 -11.92 -6.71 -16.90
CA LEU A 47 -13.30 -6.98 -16.48
C LEU A 47 -13.86 -5.93 -15.49
N GLY A 48 -13.01 -5.06 -14.95
CA GLY A 48 -13.42 -4.04 -13.99
C GLY A 48 -14.09 -4.65 -12.75
N VAL A 49 -15.30 -4.19 -12.45
CA VAL A 49 -16.09 -4.65 -11.30
C VAL A 49 -16.51 -6.13 -11.39
N ASP A 50 -16.52 -6.67 -12.58
CA ASP A 50 -16.96 -8.06 -12.87
C ASP A 50 -15.80 -9.07 -12.76
N SER A 51 -14.59 -8.58 -12.43
CA SER A 51 -13.44 -9.46 -12.22
C SER A 51 -13.69 -10.42 -11.06
N PRO A 52 -13.46 -11.74 -11.25
CA PRO A 52 -13.64 -12.74 -10.21
C PRO A 52 -12.66 -12.56 -9.02
N CYS A 53 -11.62 -11.74 -9.20
CA CYS A 53 -10.69 -11.39 -8.12
C CYS A 53 -11.30 -10.41 -7.13
N LEU A 54 -12.36 -9.70 -7.50
CA LEU A 54 -13.05 -8.70 -6.69
C LEU A 54 -14.32 -9.30 -6.06
N TRP A 55 -14.18 -9.82 -4.85
CA TRP A 55 -15.29 -10.34 -4.07
C TRP A 55 -15.29 -9.74 -2.65
N GLY A 56 -16.46 -9.71 -2.01
CA GLY A 56 -16.62 -9.24 -0.64
C GLY A 56 -16.00 -7.85 -0.42
N TRP A 57 -15.13 -7.74 0.57
CA TRP A 57 -14.45 -6.50 0.93
C TRP A 57 -13.48 -5.98 -0.16
N LYS A 58 -12.89 -6.85 -1.00
CA LYS A 58 -12.05 -6.40 -2.14
C LYS A 58 -12.89 -5.62 -3.15
N LEU A 59 -14.10 -6.09 -3.46
CA LEU A 59 -15.02 -5.37 -4.34
C LEU A 59 -15.46 -4.03 -3.73
N ALA A 60 -15.77 -4.03 -2.43
CA ALA A 60 -16.13 -2.80 -1.72
C ALA A 60 -14.97 -1.78 -1.75
N GLY A 61 -13.73 -2.24 -1.48
CA GLY A 61 -12.52 -1.41 -1.54
C GLY A 61 -12.28 -0.87 -2.95
N TYR A 62 -12.38 -1.70 -3.97
CA TYR A 62 -12.25 -1.27 -5.37
C TYR A 62 -13.27 -0.19 -5.75
N LYS A 63 -14.55 -0.40 -5.42
CA LYS A 63 -15.61 0.59 -5.66
C LYS A 63 -15.34 1.91 -4.93
N TYR A 64 -14.85 1.83 -3.69
CA TYR A 64 -14.49 3.00 -2.91
C TYR A 64 -13.33 3.76 -3.55
N LEU A 65 -12.22 3.07 -3.86
CA LEU A 65 -11.05 3.65 -4.53
C LEU A 65 -11.45 4.33 -5.84
N ARG A 66 -12.22 3.65 -6.68
CA ARG A 66 -12.69 4.18 -7.96
C ARG A 66 -13.54 5.44 -7.79
N LYS A 67 -14.48 5.44 -6.84
CA LYS A 67 -15.36 6.57 -6.55
C LYS A 67 -14.59 7.76 -5.98
N HIS A 68 -13.62 7.52 -5.10
CA HIS A 68 -12.94 8.55 -4.32
C HIS A 68 -11.52 8.87 -4.82
N ARG A 69 -11.06 8.31 -5.95
CA ARG A 69 -9.69 8.45 -6.45
C ARG A 69 -9.20 9.91 -6.55
N VAL A 70 -10.08 10.82 -6.99
CA VAL A 70 -9.74 12.25 -7.10
C VAL A 70 -9.56 12.90 -5.73
N ALA A 71 -10.42 12.56 -4.76
CA ALA A 71 -10.32 13.08 -3.40
C ALA A 71 -9.05 12.54 -2.71
N LEU A 72 -8.82 11.24 -2.79
CA LEU A 72 -7.60 10.61 -2.25
C LEU A 72 -6.34 11.19 -2.88
N TYR A 73 -6.33 11.42 -4.19
CA TYR A 73 -5.20 12.04 -4.88
C TYR A 73 -4.94 13.48 -4.38
N ARG A 74 -5.99 14.24 -4.05
CA ARG A 74 -5.83 15.58 -3.44
C ARG A 74 -5.15 15.50 -2.08
N HIS A 75 -5.44 14.49 -1.26
CA HIS A 75 -4.76 14.27 0.02
C HIS A 75 -3.29 13.91 -0.19
N VAL A 76 -2.96 13.00 -1.13
CA VAL A 76 -1.58 12.69 -1.51
C VAL A 76 -0.83 13.94 -1.96
N LYS A 77 -1.46 14.75 -2.83
CA LYS A 77 -0.88 16.01 -3.30
C LYS A 77 -0.69 17.00 -2.17
N ALA A 78 -1.67 17.15 -1.28
CA ALA A 78 -1.57 18.05 -0.13
C ALA A 78 -0.42 17.68 0.80
N TYR A 79 -0.21 16.38 1.04
CA TYR A 79 0.93 15.89 1.80
C TYR A 79 2.25 16.24 1.11
N ARG A 80 2.40 15.94 -0.18
CA ARG A 80 3.60 16.27 -0.96
C ARG A 80 3.91 17.78 -1.01
N ASP A 81 2.87 18.61 -0.97
CA ASP A 81 2.97 20.06 -0.91
C ASP A 81 3.23 20.58 0.52
N GLY A 82 3.37 19.74 1.53
CA GLY A 82 3.57 20.10 2.94
C GLY A 82 2.35 20.76 3.59
N LYS A 83 1.14 20.51 3.08
CA LYS A 83 -0.12 21.13 3.54
C LYS A 83 -0.92 20.27 4.51
N THR A 84 -0.51 19.04 4.72
CA THR A 84 -1.13 18.08 5.64
C THR A 84 -0.08 17.12 6.18
N TYR A 85 -0.42 16.32 7.19
CA TYR A 85 0.47 15.40 7.86
C TYR A 85 0.27 13.96 7.38
N LEU A 86 1.23 13.09 7.66
CA LEU A 86 1.22 11.68 7.25
C LEU A 86 0.08 10.89 7.92
N ASP A 87 -0.22 11.21 9.18
CA ASP A 87 -1.33 10.62 9.91
C ASP A 87 -2.70 10.95 9.29
N ASP A 88 -2.90 12.18 8.79
CA ASP A 88 -4.08 12.54 8.02
C ASP A 88 -4.22 11.70 6.76
N LEU A 89 -3.13 11.53 6.03
CA LEU A 89 -3.11 10.72 4.80
C LEU A 89 -3.42 9.25 5.12
N MET A 90 -2.82 8.69 6.16
CA MET A 90 -3.12 7.32 6.61
C MET A 90 -4.58 7.16 7.00
N ARG A 91 -5.15 8.13 7.71
CA ARG A 91 -6.57 8.14 8.09
C ARG A 91 -7.49 8.08 6.87
N GLU A 92 -7.14 8.79 5.80
CA GLU A 92 -7.91 8.72 4.54
C GLU A 92 -7.83 7.34 3.89
N PHE A 93 -6.65 6.70 3.88
CA PHE A 93 -6.53 5.35 3.33
C PHE A 93 -7.22 4.29 4.18
N LEU A 94 -7.29 4.47 5.50
CA LEU A 94 -8.02 3.56 6.39
C LEU A 94 -9.55 3.56 6.15
N LYS A 95 -10.10 4.57 5.47
CA LYS A 95 -11.50 4.58 5.03
C LYS A 95 -11.79 3.61 3.89
N VAL A 96 -10.77 3.14 3.19
CA VAL A 96 -10.92 2.18 2.09
C VAL A 96 -11.26 0.80 2.66
N PRO A 97 -12.43 0.22 2.34
CA PRO A 97 -12.80 -1.10 2.82
C PRO A 97 -11.72 -2.15 2.51
N GLY A 98 -11.32 -2.89 3.54
CA GLY A 98 -10.30 -3.93 3.44
C GLY A 98 -8.86 -3.46 3.66
N LEU A 99 -8.56 -2.17 3.65
CA LEU A 99 -7.25 -1.68 4.06
C LEU A 99 -7.19 -1.56 5.59
N GLY A 100 -6.34 -2.37 6.20
CA GLY A 100 -5.92 -2.18 7.58
C GLY A 100 -4.64 -1.35 7.66
N MET A 101 -4.15 -1.13 8.89
CA MET A 101 -2.99 -0.27 9.18
C MET A 101 -1.79 -0.56 8.28
N ALA A 102 -1.37 -1.83 8.17
CA ALA A 102 -0.22 -2.21 7.35
C ALA A 102 -0.39 -1.88 5.86
N LYS A 103 -1.62 -1.99 5.33
CA LYS A 103 -1.87 -1.68 3.91
C LYS A 103 -2.10 -0.19 3.68
N ALA A 104 -2.61 0.55 4.66
CA ALA A 104 -2.62 2.02 4.63
C ALA A 104 -1.18 2.57 4.66
N GLY A 105 -0.30 2.03 5.53
CA GLY A 105 1.13 2.35 5.52
C GLY A 105 1.81 2.00 4.21
N PHE A 106 1.46 0.87 3.59
CA PHE A 106 1.97 0.49 2.28
C PHE A 106 1.51 1.47 1.17
N MET A 107 0.27 1.95 1.23
CA MET A 107 -0.19 3.02 0.33
C MET A 107 0.64 4.30 0.48
N CYS A 108 0.93 4.72 1.71
CA CYS A 108 1.79 5.88 1.97
C CYS A 108 3.20 5.63 1.42
N GLN A 109 3.79 4.47 1.70
CA GLN A 109 5.12 4.09 1.20
C GLN A 109 5.21 4.19 -0.33
N LEU A 110 4.21 3.68 -1.05
CA LEU A 110 4.19 3.68 -2.51
C LEU A 110 3.89 5.06 -3.11
N LEU A 111 3.07 5.87 -2.46
CA LEU A 111 2.58 7.12 -3.04
C LEU A 111 3.41 8.35 -2.63
N VAL A 112 4.00 8.33 -1.45
CA VAL A 112 4.72 9.48 -0.90
C VAL A 112 6.11 9.16 -0.35
N GLY A 113 6.49 7.89 -0.25
CA GLY A 113 7.82 7.48 0.23
C GLY A 113 7.95 7.46 1.75
N ASP A 114 6.85 7.59 2.47
CA ASP A 114 6.83 7.63 3.92
C ASP A 114 6.01 6.49 4.52
N ALA A 115 6.15 6.25 5.83
CA ALA A 115 5.65 5.07 6.53
C ALA A 115 6.29 3.77 5.99
N GLY A 116 5.56 2.66 6.04
CA GLY A 116 6.03 1.39 5.53
C GLY A 116 4.97 0.31 5.66
N CYS A 117 5.19 -0.82 5.01
CA CYS A 117 4.32 -1.98 5.13
C CYS A 117 4.83 -2.88 6.28
N LEU A 118 4.30 -2.72 7.48
CA LEU A 118 4.50 -3.69 8.56
C LEU A 118 3.60 -4.90 8.32
N ASP A 119 3.88 -5.63 7.25
CA ASP A 119 3.21 -6.89 6.95
C ASP A 119 3.85 -8.07 7.71
N MET A 120 3.38 -9.28 7.43
CA MET A 120 3.82 -10.47 8.14
C MET A 120 5.34 -10.69 8.08
N HIS A 121 5.99 -10.28 7.00
CA HIS A 121 7.43 -10.43 6.81
C HIS A 121 8.21 -9.44 7.67
N ASN A 122 7.83 -8.17 7.61
CA ASN A 122 8.44 -7.14 8.45
C ASN A 122 8.14 -7.35 9.94
N ILE A 123 6.93 -7.81 10.28
CA ILE A 123 6.58 -8.18 11.65
C ILE A 123 7.50 -9.29 12.18
N GLU A 124 7.68 -10.35 11.41
CA GLU A 124 8.58 -11.46 11.78
C GLU A 124 10.03 -11.00 11.87
N ARG A 125 10.50 -10.22 10.90
CA ARG A 125 11.88 -9.70 10.83
C ARG A 125 12.24 -8.83 12.03
N PHE A 126 11.34 -7.95 12.43
CA PHE A 126 11.58 -6.97 13.51
C PHE A 126 11.00 -7.42 14.87
N GLY A 127 10.42 -8.61 14.97
CA GLY A 127 9.85 -9.14 16.21
C GLY A 127 8.67 -8.31 16.76
N LEU A 128 7.83 -7.76 15.89
CA LEU A 128 6.77 -6.85 16.27
C LEU A 128 5.50 -7.58 16.72
N ASP A 129 4.80 -7.00 17.71
CA ASP A 129 3.46 -7.45 18.10
C ASP A 129 2.38 -6.65 17.38
N THR A 130 1.60 -7.31 16.52
CA THR A 130 0.53 -6.69 15.73
C THR A 130 -0.61 -6.15 16.59
N ASN A 131 -0.78 -6.63 17.82
CA ASN A 131 -1.81 -6.14 18.73
C ASN A 131 -1.59 -4.68 19.11
N VAL A 132 -0.36 -4.21 19.05
CA VAL A 132 0.04 -2.84 19.43
C VAL A 132 -0.70 -1.78 18.61
N TRP A 133 -0.84 -1.97 17.30
CA TRP A 133 -1.55 -1.03 16.41
C TRP A 133 -2.92 -1.52 15.94
N ARG A 134 -3.45 -2.57 16.55
CA ARG A 134 -4.78 -3.06 16.23
C ARG A 134 -5.84 -2.03 16.63
N ILE A 135 -6.63 -1.58 15.66
CA ILE A 135 -7.72 -0.64 15.91
C ILE A 135 -8.85 -1.37 16.67
N PRO A 136 -9.23 -0.92 17.85
CA PRO A 136 -10.37 -1.48 18.57
C PRO A 136 -11.68 -1.13 17.85
N ASN A 137 -12.71 -1.92 18.06
CA ASN A 137 -14.05 -1.61 17.57
C ASN A 137 -14.88 -1.04 18.73
N LEU A 138 -14.95 0.28 18.80
CA LEU A 138 -15.66 1.01 19.85
C LEU A 138 -17.02 1.51 19.35
N LYS A 139 -18.04 1.50 20.20
CA LYS A 139 -19.38 2.00 19.85
C LYS A 139 -19.47 3.52 19.86
N ASP A 140 -18.66 4.15 20.68
CA ASP A 140 -18.56 5.61 20.81
C ASP A 140 -17.71 6.17 19.69
N THR A 141 -18.28 7.03 18.85
CA THR A 141 -17.64 7.56 17.65
C THR A 141 -16.40 8.40 17.98
N ASP A 142 -16.47 9.25 19.00
CA ASP A 142 -15.36 10.13 19.36
C ASP A 142 -14.18 9.32 19.92
N LYS A 143 -14.49 8.34 20.78
CA LYS A 143 -13.48 7.39 21.27
C LYS A 143 -12.90 6.52 20.16
N GLN A 144 -13.72 6.15 19.17
CA GLN A 144 -13.24 5.39 18.00
C GLN A 144 -12.26 6.22 17.18
N VAL A 145 -12.56 7.50 16.92
CA VAL A 145 -11.67 8.41 16.19
C VAL A 145 -10.36 8.59 16.96
N ALA A 146 -10.42 8.91 18.24
CA ALA A 146 -9.21 9.06 19.07
C ALA A 146 -8.36 7.78 19.09
N ALA A 147 -9.00 6.62 19.22
CA ALA A 147 -8.29 5.33 19.20
C ALA A 147 -7.64 5.05 17.84
N VAL A 148 -8.23 5.47 16.73
CA VAL A 148 -7.61 5.36 15.39
C VAL A 148 -6.38 6.25 15.31
N ASP A 149 -6.47 7.48 15.79
CA ASP A 149 -5.37 8.46 15.75
C ASP A 149 -4.18 7.98 16.60
N ASP A 150 -4.44 7.50 17.81
CA ASP A 150 -3.40 6.91 18.67
C ASP A 150 -2.71 5.72 17.99
N LYS A 151 -3.48 4.88 17.31
CA LYS A 151 -2.93 3.70 16.61
C LYS A 151 -2.15 4.07 15.35
N ILE A 152 -2.54 5.11 14.63
CA ILE A 152 -1.78 5.64 13.50
C ILE A 152 -0.44 6.17 14.00
N SER A 153 -0.44 7.02 15.03
CA SER A 153 0.79 7.59 15.58
C SER A 153 1.76 6.51 16.05
N LEU A 154 1.25 5.50 16.75
CA LEU A 154 2.05 4.37 17.21
C LEU A 154 2.60 3.55 16.03
N TYR A 155 1.80 3.30 15.00
CA TYR A 155 2.22 2.59 13.79
C TYR A 155 3.34 3.33 13.07
N LEU A 156 3.23 4.64 12.89
CA LEU A 156 4.24 5.47 12.26
C LEU A 156 5.54 5.48 13.07
N HIS A 157 5.44 5.59 14.39
CA HIS A 157 6.60 5.49 15.27
C HIS A 157 7.31 4.13 15.14
N LEU A 158 6.56 3.02 15.06
CA LEU A 158 7.15 1.70 14.82
C LEU A 158 7.83 1.60 13.46
N CYS A 159 7.26 2.22 12.41
CA CYS A 159 7.94 2.28 11.11
C CYS A 159 9.30 3.00 11.21
N GLU A 160 9.37 4.12 11.95
CA GLU A 160 10.61 4.84 12.19
C GLU A 160 11.63 4.00 12.99
N MET A 161 11.18 3.31 14.04
CA MET A 161 12.03 2.41 14.83
C MET A 161 12.62 1.26 14.00
N CYS A 162 11.91 0.81 12.97
CA CYS A 162 12.38 -0.21 12.02
C CYS A 162 13.27 0.37 10.91
N GLY A 163 13.74 1.60 11.02
CA GLY A 163 14.61 2.25 10.04
C GLY A 163 13.87 3.02 8.93
N GLY A 164 12.56 3.23 9.10
CA GLY A 164 11.75 4.02 8.19
C GLY A 164 11.37 3.29 6.90
N SER A 165 10.79 4.05 6.00
CA SER A 165 10.22 3.53 4.74
C SER A 165 11.25 2.81 3.87
N GLU A 166 12.47 3.32 3.79
CA GLU A 166 13.54 2.75 2.96
C GLU A 166 14.01 1.38 3.47
N CYS A 167 14.28 1.28 4.77
CA CYS A 167 14.70 0.02 5.39
C CYS A 167 13.62 -1.04 5.28
N LEU A 168 12.37 -0.69 5.63
CA LEU A 168 11.22 -1.60 5.51
C LEU A 168 11.00 -2.11 4.09
N TRP A 169 11.30 -1.28 3.11
CA TRP A 169 11.23 -1.64 1.70
C TRP A 169 12.31 -2.62 1.29
N ASP A 170 13.55 -2.33 1.64
CA ASP A 170 14.69 -3.16 1.25
C ASP A 170 14.63 -4.53 1.94
N GLU A 171 14.26 -4.59 3.21
CA GLU A 171 14.02 -5.84 3.94
C GLU A 171 12.89 -6.66 3.29
N TRP A 172 11.79 -6.02 2.91
CA TRP A 172 10.71 -6.69 2.20
C TRP A 172 11.15 -7.25 0.85
N CYS A 173 11.94 -6.50 0.09
CA CYS A 173 12.51 -6.95 -1.18
C CYS A 173 13.45 -8.14 -0.99
N GLU A 174 14.28 -8.17 0.06
CA GLU A 174 15.15 -9.30 0.39
C GLU A 174 14.33 -10.56 0.66
N VAL A 175 13.34 -10.47 1.53
CA VAL A 175 12.47 -11.62 1.84
C VAL A 175 11.77 -12.16 0.60
N LEU A 176 11.30 -11.30 -0.30
CA LEU A 176 10.70 -11.73 -1.55
C LEU A 176 11.71 -12.45 -2.44
N ASN A 177 12.94 -11.94 -2.53
CA ASN A 177 13.99 -12.59 -3.31
C ASN A 177 14.28 -14.00 -2.81
N ASP A 178 14.35 -14.18 -1.51
CA ASP A 178 14.65 -15.48 -0.89
C ASP A 178 13.49 -16.48 -1.06
N LYS A 179 12.25 -16.02 -0.96
CA LYS A 179 11.06 -16.89 -1.02
C LYS A 179 10.57 -17.23 -2.42
N VAL A 180 10.77 -16.34 -3.37
CA VAL A 180 10.27 -16.52 -4.75
C VAL A 180 11.28 -17.25 -5.64
N GLY A 181 12.49 -17.47 -5.14
CA GLY A 181 13.59 -18.11 -5.88
C GLY A 181 14.33 -17.14 -6.77
N THR A 182 15.51 -17.54 -7.20
CA THR A 182 16.38 -16.76 -8.06
C THR A 182 15.71 -16.47 -9.38
N PHE A 183 15.32 -15.26 -9.53
CA PHE A 183 15.06 -14.73 -10.86
C PHE A 183 16.40 -14.59 -11.56
N THR A 184 16.62 -15.43 -12.55
CA THR A 184 17.91 -15.58 -13.25
C THR A 184 18.09 -14.62 -14.41
N SER A 185 17.18 -13.67 -14.63
CA SER A 185 17.37 -12.68 -15.69
C SER A 185 18.22 -11.53 -15.20
N ALA A 186 19.17 -11.14 -16.04
CA ALA A 186 20.07 -10.00 -15.82
C ALA A 186 19.34 -8.68 -15.57
N ASP A 187 18.09 -8.63 -15.91
CA ASP A 187 17.26 -7.47 -15.71
C ASP A 187 16.60 -7.52 -14.37
N ASP A 188 17.10 -7.52 -13.31
CA ASP A 188 16.58 -7.38 -11.94
C ASP A 188 15.08 -6.98 -11.78
N VAL A 189 14.40 -6.92 -12.90
CA VAL A 189 12.96 -6.73 -13.09
C VAL A 189 12.20 -7.66 -12.18
N SER A 190 12.69 -8.85 -12.14
CA SER A 190 12.08 -9.94 -11.43
C SER A 190 12.07 -9.76 -9.90
N ARG A 191 13.04 -9.10 -9.34
CA ARG A 191 13.10 -8.85 -7.89
C ARG A 191 12.08 -7.82 -7.45
N ARG A 192 11.60 -6.99 -8.41
CA ARG A 192 10.67 -5.89 -8.18
C ARG A 192 9.60 -5.85 -9.25
N HIS A 193 9.26 -7.03 -9.77
CA HIS A 193 8.31 -7.15 -10.88
C HIS A 193 6.96 -6.49 -10.59
N TRP A 194 6.55 -6.39 -9.35
CA TRP A 194 5.30 -5.75 -8.98
C TRP A 194 5.29 -4.24 -9.24
N ILE A 195 6.46 -3.56 -9.23
CA ILE A 195 6.56 -2.17 -9.68
C ILE A 195 6.17 -2.07 -11.15
N TYR A 196 6.53 -3.06 -11.94
CA TYR A 196 6.21 -3.13 -13.36
C TYR A 196 4.73 -3.46 -13.62
N LEU A 197 4.01 -3.95 -12.63
CA LEU A 197 2.55 -4.06 -12.73
C LEU A 197 1.88 -2.68 -12.78
N LEU A 198 2.59 -1.65 -12.35
CA LEU A 198 2.18 -0.25 -12.46
C LEU A 198 2.57 0.36 -13.80
N ASP A 199 3.55 -0.23 -14.53
CA ASP A 199 3.95 0.14 -15.90
C ASP A 199 3.00 -0.55 -16.89
N ILE A 200 1.87 0.06 -17.07
CA ILE A 200 0.88 -0.47 -17.99
C ILE A 200 1.07 0.26 -19.32
N PRO A 201 1.49 -0.45 -20.40
CA PRO A 201 1.53 0.14 -21.73
C PRO A 201 0.16 0.67 -22.13
N GLY A 202 0.10 1.93 -22.57
CA GLY A 202 -1.13 2.56 -23.06
C GLY A 202 -1.75 3.63 -22.19
N ASP A 203 -1.13 3.97 -21.04
CA ASP A 203 -1.55 5.06 -20.16
C ASP A 203 -0.65 6.33 -20.31
N GLU A 204 -0.10 6.57 -21.52
CA GLU A 204 0.60 7.82 -21.85
C GLU A 204 -0.38 8.96 -22.13
#